data_e917cdd3ffd6e1dae12cc3e4074c3359
#
_entry.id   e917cdd3ffd6e1dae12cc3e4074c3359
#
_cell.length_a   1.000
_cell.length_b   1.000
_cell.length_c   1.000
_cell.angle_alpha   90.00
_cell.angle_beta   90.00
_cell.angle_gamma   90.00
#
_symmetry.space_group_name_H-M   'P 1'
#
loop_
_entity.id
_entity.type
_entity.pdbx_description
1 polymer ?
#
loop_
_entity_poly.entity_id
_entity_poly.type
_entity_poly.pdbx_seq_one_letter_code
_entity_poly.pdbx_strand_id
1 'polypeptide(L)'
;MMTADPHATWVIQSWQGNPTTALLQGLGDNRNHALVLDLYAEKTPHWNETNPGYYGGAEGGGEFLNTPWVYCMLNNFGGRLGLHGHIDNYVEGIVNASKQAEHMAGIGITPEASVNNPVLYDLFFETIWADDGNNLQKINLDEWFKNYVTRRYGADSDSAYQAMEILHDTVYNPAYNMKGQGAPESVVNARPGLDIGAASTWGNAVVDYDKKKLEKAAELLLADYDKLKNSAGYQYDLANVLEQVLSNTAQEYQKKMAAAFRSGDAEEFSTLSDKFLSIIDMVEKVTGTQKEFLVGTWINGAKKLAENSDDFTKELYELNARSLITTWGSYDQAISGGLIDYSNRQWAGLTNDYYKMRWEKWITERKKELAGESYTNYSAQDWFEMEWAWARGTNKYSGTCLLYTSDAADEAR
;
A
#
# COMPACT_ATOMS: atom_id res chain seq x y z
N MET A 1 -15.32 18.99 27.14
CA MET A 1 -15.18 19.59 25.82
C MET A 1 -16.07 20.84 25.73
N MET A 2 -17.38 20.73 25.69
CA MET A 2 -18.32 21.85 25.49
C MET A 2 -18.22 22.99 26.52
N THR A 3 -17.81 22.69 27.76
CA THR A 3 -17.60 23.72 28.79
C THR A 3 -16.38 24.61 28.48
N ALA A 4 -15.38 24.06 27.79
CA ALA A 4 -14.18 24.80 27.41
C ALA A 4 -14.34 25.53 26.07
N ASP A 5 -15.01 24.89 25.12
CA ASP A 5 -15.34 25.44 23.81
C ASP A 5 -16.70 24.90 23.32
N PRO A 6 -17.74 25.74 23.28
CA PRO A 6 -19.06 25.32 22.83
C PRO A 6 -19.15 24.99 21.34
N HIS A 7 -18.13 25.35 20.55
CA HIS A 7 -18.06 25.07 19.11
C HIS A 7 -17.16 23.85 18.78
N ALA A 8 -16.56 23.23 19.79
CA ALA A 8 -15.69 22.09 19.58
C ALA A 8 -16.45 20.91 18.99
N THR A 9 -15.86 20.26 17.98
CA THR A 9 -16.36 19.02 17.38
C THR A 9 -15.48 17.86 17.82
N TRP A 10 -16.11 16.79 18.30
CA TRP A 10 -15.41 15.53 18.58
C TRP A 10 -15.41 14.62 17.36
N VAL A 11 -14.24 14.44 16.75
CA VAL A 11 -14.08 13.49 15.64
C VAL A 11 -13.85 12.09 16.19
N ILE A 12 -14.67 11.14 15.76
CA ILE A 12 -14.67 9.74 16.21
C ILE A 12 -14.36 8.85 14.99
N GLN A 13 -13.41 7.95 15.12
CA GLN A 13 -13.11 6.96 14.07
C GLN A 13 -14.02 5.75 14.20
N SER A 14 -14.66 5.34 13.10
CA SER A 14 -15.39 4.09 13.00
C SER A 14 -14.42 2.96 12.66
N TRP A 15 -13.90 2.30 13.72
CA TRP A 15 -12.91 1.23 13.60
C TRP A 15 -12.97 0.27 14.79
N GLN A 16 -12.82 -1.03 14.54
CA GLN A 16 -12.77 -2.09 15.58
C GLN A 16 -13.90 -2.03 16.62
N GLY A 17 -15.14 -1.80 16.14
CA GLY A 17 -16.33 -1.74 16.99
C GLY A 17 -16.61 -0.37 17.63
N ASN A 18 -15.80 0.65 17.38
CA ASN A 18 -16.07 2.02 17.81
C ASN A 18 -16.65 2.87 16.64
N PRO A 19 -17.53 3.86 16.92
CA PRO A 19 -18.15 4.11 18.22
C PRO A 19 -19.13 2.99 18.63
N THR A 20 -19.14 2.64 19.91
CA THR A 20 -20.17 1.72 20.43
C THR A 20 -21.53 2.44 20.47
N THR A 21 -22.61 1.68 20.37
CA THR A 21 -23.97 2.21 20.51
C THR A 21 -24.14 2.96 21.85
N ALA A 22 -23.59 2.41 22.93
CA ALA A 22 -23.63 3.05 24.25
C ALA A 22 -22.90 4.41 24.29
N LEU A 23 -21.77 4.55 23.59
CA LEU A 23 -21.08 5.82 23.45
C LEU A 23 -21.95 6.87 22.75
N LEU A 24 -22.55 6.51 21.61
CA LEU A 24 -23.41 7.39 20.85
C LEU A 24 -24.70 7.79 21.62
N GLN A 25 -25.29 6.84 22.36
CA GLN A 25 -26.43 7.12 23.26
C GLN A 25 -26.03 8.09 24.38
N GLY A 26 -24.83 7.92 24.95
CA GLY A 26 -24.31 8.76 26.00
C GLY A 26 -24.06 10.23 25.59
N LEU A 27 -23.89 10.50 24.29
CA LEU A 27 -23.79 11.87 23.78
C LEU A 27 -25.12 12.64 23.86
N GLY A 28 -26.27 11.94 23.84
CA GLY A 28 -27.59 12.54 23.90
C GLY A 28 -27.77 13.64 22.83
N ASP A 29 -28.21 14.82 23.25
CA ASP A 29 -28.44 15.97 22.35
C ASP A 29 -27.15 16.59 21.81
N ASN A 30 -25.98 16.20 22.36
CA ASN A 30 -24.68 16.70 21.89
C ASN A 30 -24.12 15.91 20.68
N ARG A 31 -24.87 14.98 20.10
CA ARG A 31 -24.40 14.23 18.91
C ARG A 31 -24.10 15.12 17.70
N ASN A 32 -24.74 16.27 17.58
CA ASN A 32 -24.45 17.28 16.57
C ASN A 32 -23.05 17.94 16.73
N HIS A 33 -22.39 17.75 17.89
CA HIS A 33 -21.00 18.14 18.15
C HIS A 33 -20.02 16.96 18.00
N ALA A 34 -20.46 15.85 17.46
CA ALA A 34 -19.62 14.73 17.06
C ALA A 34 -19.65 14.58 15.53
N LEU A 35 -18.55 14.10 14.97
CA LEU A 35 -18.41 13.73 13.57
C LEU A 35 -17.77 12.36 13.49
N VAL A 36 -18.47 11.38 12.92
CA VAL A 36 -17.95 10.05 12.76
C VAL A 36 -17.27 9.92 11.40
N LEU A 37 -16.01 9.47 11.38
CA LEU A 37 -15.33 9.08 10.14
C LEU A 37 -15.58 7.60 9.92
N ASP A 38 -16.36 7.23 8.91
CA ASP A 38 -16.52 5.85 8.48
C ASP A 38 -15.28 5.44 7.68
N LEU A 39 -14.20 5.03 8.39
CA LEU A 39 -12.83 4.99 7.90
C LEU A 39 -12.63 4.17 6.64
N TYR A 40 -13.33 3.06 6.49
CA TYR A 40 -13.11 2.07 5.44
C TYR A 40 -14.41 1.76 4.70
N ALA A 41 -15.20 2.82 4.43
CA ALA A 41 -16.53 2.69 3.85
C ALA A 41 -16.52 2.13 2.42
N GLU A 42 -15.40 2.27 1.70
CA GLU A 42 -15.25 1.69 0.36
C GLU A 42 -15.21 0.16 0.35
N LYS A 43 -14.95 -0.47 1.50
CA LYS A 43 -14.92 -1.94 1.62
C LYS A 43 -15.84 -2.47 2.70
N THR A 44 -15.89 -1.82 3.84
CA THR A 44 -16.64 -2.27 5.02
C THR A 44 -17.38 -1.06 5.62
N PRO A 45 -18.44 -0.59 4.97
CA PRO A 45 -19.21 0.55 5.46
C PRO A 45 -19.89 0.20 6.79
N HIS A 46 -19.80 1.09 7.77
CA HIS A 46 -20.44 0.95 9.07
C HIS A 46 -21.66 1.86 9.25
N TRP A 47 -21.83 2.86 8.36
CA TRP A 47 -22.95 3.80 8.46
C TRP A 47 -24.33 3.11 8.39
N ASN A 48 -24.43 1.96 7.74
CA ASN A 48 -25.64 1.16 7.60
C ASN A 48 -25.62 -0.14 8.44
N GLU A 49 -24.76 -0.20 9.47
CA GLU A 49 -24.62 -1.37 10.34
C GLU A 49 -25.91 -1.70 11.09
N THR A 50 -26.25 -2.97 11.15
CA THR A 50 -27.46 -3.48 11.81
C THR A 50 -27.18 -4.31 13.05
N ASN A 51 -25.91 -4.61 13.37
CA ASN A 51 -25.56 -5.40 14.55
C ASN A 51 -25.73 -4.62 15.85
N PRO A 52 -26.40 -5.18 16.87
CA PRO A 52 -26.53 -4.53 18.15
C PRO A 52 -25.18 -4.26 18.82
N GLY A 53 -25.05 -3.09 19.45
CA GLY A 53 -23.90 -2.75 20.27
C GLY A 53 -22.77 -2.01 19.55
N TYR A 54 -22.72 -2.04 18.23
CA TYR A 54 -21.68 -1.38 17.45
C TYR A 54 -22.28 -0.34 16.47
N TYR A 55 -21.56 0.75 16.26
CA TYR A 55 -21.84 1.76 15.23
C TYR A 55 -23.28 2.34 15.25
N GLY A 56 -24.01 2.18 16.34
CA GLY A 56 -25.42 2.60 16.42
C GLY A 56 -26.39 1.66 15.72
N GLY A 57 -25.97 0.43 15.41
CA GLY A 57 -26.81 -0.56 14.75
C GLY A 57 -28.00 -1.05 15.57
N ALA A 58 -28.97 -1.67 14.92
CA ALA A 58 -30.19 -2.34 15.39
C ALA A 58 -31.25 -1.46 16.08
N GLU A 59 -30.90 -0.69 17.11
CA GLU A 59 -31.89 0.12 17.86
C GLU A 59 -32.09 1.51 17.29
N GLY A 60 -31.15 1.98 16.44
CA GLY A 60 -31.13 3.36 15.91
C GLY A 60 -31.34 3.49 14.41
N GLY A 61 -31.47 2.39 13.68
CA GLY A 61 -31.71 2.44 12.24
C GLY A 61 -30.50 2.78 11.39
N GLY A 62 -29.28 2.69 11.94
CA GLY A 62 -28.04 3.00 11.24
C GLY A 62 -27.58 4.46 11.45
N GLU A 63 -26.76 4.95 10.53
CA GLU A 63 -26.20 6.30 10.51
C GLU A 63 -25.62 6.75 11.87
N PHE A 64 -24.95 5.84 12.58
CA PHE A 64 -24.34 6.13 13.87
C PHE A 64 -25.30 6.84 14.85
N LEU A 65 -26.56 6.36 14.94
CA LEU A 65 -27.65 6.96 15.71
C LEU A 65 -27.92 8.43 15.34
N ASN A 66 -27.97 8.72 14.06
CA ASN A 66 -28.18 10.09 13.54
C ASN A 66 -27.08 11.08 13.96
N THR A 67 -25.85 10.59 14.12
CA THR A 67 -24.67 11.43 14.32
C THR A 67 -24.11 11.83 12.96
N PRO A 68 -23.73 13.09 12.72
CA PRO A 68 -23.06 13.48 11.48
C PRO A 68 -21.86 12.59 11.17
N TRP A 69 -21.70 12.17 9.91
CA TRP A 69 -20.63 11.25 9.51
C TRP A 69 -20.11 11.52 8.11
N VAL A 70 -18.89 11.02 7.83
CA VAL A 70 -18.17 11.20 6.57
C VAL A 70 -17.88 9.81 5.97
N TYR A 71 -18.22 9.64 4.69
CA TYR A 71 -17.82 8.44 3.92
C TYR A 71 -16.34 8.53 3.59
N CYS A 72 -15.50 7.70 4.20
CA CYS A 72 -14.05 7.75 4.02
C CYS A 72 -13.54 6.57 3.22
N MET A 73 -12.49 6.83 2.43
CA MET A 73 -11.67 5.82 1.76
C MET A 73 -10.33 5.69 2.50
N LEU A 74 -10.04 4.50 3.03
CA LEU A 74 -8.77 4.18 3.68
C LEU A 74 -7.75 3.65 2.66
N ASN A 75 -8.11 2.64 1.90
CA ASN A 75 -7.36 1.97 0.82
C ASN A 75 -5.91 1.58 1.18
N ASN A 76 -5.10 2.50 1.70
CA ASN A 76 -3.67 2.28 1.98
C ASN A 76 -3.41 2.04 3.47
N PHE A 77 -2.77 0.91 3.76
CA PHE A 77 -2.31 0.50 5.08
C PHE A 77 -0.78 0.47 5.11
N GLY A 78 -0.17 1.12 6.07
CA GLY A 78 1.27 1.15 6.29
C GLY A 78 2.07 1.92 5.24
N GLY A 79 1.46 2.37 4.15
CA GLY A 79 2.16 2.98 3.02
C GLY A 79 2.70 1.99 2.00
N ARG A 80 2.14 0.78 1.91
CA ARG A 80 2.49 -0.22 0.91
C ARG A 80 2.25 0.30 -0.51
N LEU A 81 3.12 -0.07 -1.44
CA LEU A 81 3.09 0.45 -2.81
C LEU A 81 2.22 -0.37 -3.77
N GLY A 82 1.79 -1.57 -3.38
CA GLY A 82 1.03 -2.47 -4.24
C GLY A 82 -0.18 -1.80 -4.88
N LEU A 83 -0.46 -2.17 -6.13
CA LEU A 83 -1.66 -1.73 -6.83
C LEU A 83 -2.89 -2.38 -6.19
N HIS A 84 -3.85 -1.56 -5.77
CA HIS A 84 -5.03 -2.01 -5.05
C HIS A 84 -6.10 -0.92 -5.01
N GLY A 85 -7.37 -1.32 -5.07
CA GLY A 85 -8.49 -0.41 -4.89
C GLY A 85 -9.83 -1.13 -4.85
N HIS A 86 -10.89 -0.34 -4.68
CA HIS A 86 -12.29 -0.77 -4.69
C HIS A 86 -13.14 0.27 -5.43
N ILE A 87 -12.80 0.54 -6.71
CA ILE A 87 -13.41 1.62 -7.49
C ILE A 87 -14.92 1.48 -7.55
N ASP A 88 -15.42 0.33 -7.98
CA ASP A 88 -16.88 0.14 -8.12
C ASP A 88 -17.61 0.33 -6.79
N ASN A 89 -17.00 -0.16 -5.70
CA ASN A 89 -17.62 -0.07 -4.38
C ASN A 89 -17.82 1.38 -3.95
N TYR A 90 -16.81 2.25 -4.06
CA TYR A 90 -16.99 3.61 -3.59
C TYR A 90 -17.76 4.50 -4.58
N VAL A 91 -17.63 4.28 -5.89
CA VAL A 91 -18.42 5.01 -6.88
C VAL A 91 -19.93 4.74 -6.70
N GLU A 92 -20.30 3.50 -6.44
CA GLU A 92 -21.70 3.15 -6.12
C GLU A 92 -22.07 3.48 -4.68
N GLY A 93 -21.17 3.21 -3.74
CA GLY A 93 -21.40 3.39 -2.30
C GLY A 93 -21.70 4.84 -1.91
N ILE A 94 -20.95 5.79 -2.45
CA ILE A 94 -21.16 7.23 -2.20
C ILE A 94 -22.52 7.67 -2.73
N VAL A 95 -22.89 7.28 -3.95
CA VAL A 95 -24.19 7.60 -4.55
C VAL A 95 -25.34 6.97 -3.74
N ASN A 96 -25.17 5.71 -3.31
CA ASN A 96 -26.17 5.04 -2.48
C ASN A 96 -26.30 5.70 -1.11
N ALA A 97 -25.20 6.02 -0.45
CA ALA A 97 -25.18 6.69 0.83
C ALA A 97 -25.85 8.08 0.74
N SER A 98 -25.53 8.88 -0.28
CA SER A 98 -26.11 10.20 -0.45
C SER A 98 -27.63 10.21 -0.65
N LYS A 99 -28.20 9.08 -1.16
CA LYS A 99 -29.65 8.93 -1.37
C LYS A 99 -30.39 8.35 -0.17
N GLN A 100 -29.70 7.60 0.69
CA GLN A 100 -30.32 6.84 1.77
C GLN A 100 -30.07 7.45 3.15
N ALA A 101 -28.95 8.19 3.29
CA ALA A 101 -28.50 8.72 4.56
C ALA A 101 -28.87 10.19 4.70
N GLU A 102 -29.49 10.57 5.84
CA GLU A 102 -29.86 11.95 6.14
C GLU A 102 -28.71 12.72 6.85
N HIS A 103 -27.74 11.99 7.46
CA HIS A 103 -26.70 12.58 8.30
C HIS A 103 -25.30 12.49 7.69
N MET A 104 -25.19 12.08 6.43
CA MET A 104 -23.93 12.11 5.71
C MET A 104 -23.47 13.55 5.49
N ALA A 105 -22.34 13.94 6.10
CA ALA A 105 -21.80 15.28 6.01
C ALA A 105 -20.88 15.49 4.79
N GLY A 106 -20.41 14.41 4.15
CA GLY A 106 -19.54 14.48 2.98
C GLY A 106 -18.67 13.22 2.81
N ILE A 107 -17.61 13.39 2.02
CA ILE A 107 -16.61 12.33 1.79
C ILE A 107 -15.24 12.77 2.31
N GLY A 108 -14.36 11.79 2.57
CA GLY A 108 -13.00 12.05 3.06
C GLY A 108 -12.05 10.90 2.76
N ILE A 109 -10.78 11.11 2.99
CA ILE A 109 -9.76 10.06 2.90
C ILE A 109 -9.05 9.89 4.23
N THR A 110 -8.73 8.65 4.56
CA THR A 110 -8.06 8.26 5.81
C THR A 110 -6.87 7.32 5.59
N PRO A 111 -6.13 7.42 4.47
CA PRO A 111 -5.02 6.51 4.19
C PRO A 111 -3.87 6.72 5.17
N GLU A 112 -3.15 5.65 5.48
CA GLU A 112 -1.91 5.74 6.27
C GLU A 112 -0.74 6.30 5.47
N ALA A 113 -0.84 6.28 4.13
CA ALA A 113 -0.05 7.08 3.19
C ALA A 113 -0.78 7.19 1.85
N SER A 114 -0.48 8.21 1.04
CA SER A 114 -1.18 8.52 -0.21
C SER A 114 -0.23 8.59 -1.43
N VAL A 115 0.96 7.99 -1.34
CA VAL A 115 1.98 8.05 -2.41
C VAL A 115 1.85 6.94 -3.45
N ASN A 116 0.71 6.26 -3.52
CA ASN A 116 0.42 5.21 -4.47
C ASN A 116 -1.02 5.32 -5.00
N ASN A 117 -1.31 4.61 -6.09
CA ASN A 117 -2.66 4.51 -6.67
C ASN A 117 -3.37 5.86 -6.88
N PRO A 118 -2.76 6.87 -7.52
CA PRO A 118 -3.30 8.23 -7.63
C PRO A 118 -4.68 8.28 -8.30
N VAL A 119 -4.97 7.37 -9.21
CA VAL A 119 -6.27 7.25 -9.89
C VAL A 119 -7.43 7.11 -8.93
N LEU A 120 -7.21 6.41 -7.80
CA LEU A 120 -8.26 6.20 -6.80
C LEU A 120 -8.65 7.49 -6.10
N TYR A 121 -7.67 8.30 -5.73
CA TYR A 121 -7.89 9.57 -5.03
C TYR A 121 -8.53 10.60 -5.95
N ASP A 122 -8.07 10.71 -7.20
CA ASP A 122 -8.64 11.61 -8.19
C ASP A 122 -10.11 11.27 -8.44
N LEU A 123 -10.42 9.99 -8.71
CA LEU A 123 -11.79 9.55 -8.96
C LEU A 123 -12.68 9.71 -7.72
N PHE A 124 -12.17 9.34 -6.54
CA PHE A 124 -12.93 9.44 -5.29
C PHE A 124 -13.44 10.86 -5.03
N PHE A 125 -12.57 11.85 -5.14
CA PHE A 125 -12.96 13.24 -4.93
C PHE A 125 -13.80 13.80 -6.07
N GLU A 126 -13.77 13.22 -7.26
CA GLU A 126 -14.61 13.63 -8.37
C GLU A 126 -16.06 13.14 -8.24
N THR A 127 -16.31 12.09 -7.45
CA THR A 127 -17.67 11.51 -7.28
C THR A 127 -18.70 12.50 -6.75
N ILE A 128 -18.33 13.44 -5.88
CA ILE A 128 -19.25 14.42 -5.30
C ILE A 128 -19.64 15.55 -6.26
N TRP A 129 -18.94 15.66 -7.40
CA TRP A 129 -19.23 16.69 -8.41
C TRP A 129 -20.09 16.13 -9.55
N ALA A 130 -20.31 14.82 -9.59
CA ALA A 130 -21.17 14.18 -10.55
C ALA A 130 -22.63 14.24 -10.12
N ASP A 131 -23.26 15.44 -10.20
CA ASP A 131 -24.66 15.63 -9.86
C ASP A 131 -25.47 16.22 -11.02
N ASP A 132 -26.78 16.02 -11.01
CA ASP A 132 -27.72 16.56 -11.99
C ASP A 132 -28.44 17.84 -11.48
N GLY A 133 -27.92 18.43 -10.42
CA GLY A 133 -28.50 19.59 -9.73
C GLY A 133 -29.49 19.22 -8.60
N ASN A 134 -29.80 17.93 -8.45
CA ASN A 134 -30.68 17.43 -7.39
C ASN A 134 -30.05 16.26 -6.61
N ASN A 135 -29.35 15.37 -7.30
CA ASN A 135 -28.82 14.15 -6.70
C ASN A 135 -27.45 13.80 -7.31
N LEU A 136 -26.58 13.17 -6.50
CA LEU A 136 -25.37 12.58 -7.02
C LEU A 136 -25.68 11.47 -8.02
N GLN A 137 -24.94 11.44 -9.11
CA GLN A 137 -25.04 10.47 -10.18
C GLN A 137 -23.80 9.58 -10.22
N LYS A 138 -23.93 8.36 -10.68
CA LYS A 138 -22.80 7.47 -10.92
C LYS A 138 -21.95 8.01 -12.08
N ILE A 139 -20.64 8.12 -11.88
CA ILE A 139 -19.68 8.52 -12.93
C ILE A 139 -19.66 7.45 -14.03
N ASN A 140 -19.63 7.88 -15.28
CA ASN A 140 -19.31 7.02 -16.42
C ASN A 140 -17.80 6.72 -16.39
N LEU A 141 -17.42 5.53 -15.94
CA LEU A 141 -16.02 5.17 -15.75
C LEU A 141 -15.22 5.12 -17.06
N ASP A 142 -15.83 4.65 -18.16
CA ASP A 142 -15.14 4.56 -19.46
C ASP A 142 -14.74 5.95 -19.96
N GLU A 143 -15.65 6.91 -19.89
CA GLU A 143 -15.37 8.29 -20.27
C GLU A 143 -14.38 8.95 -19.30
N TRP A 144 -14.55 8.68 -18.02
CA TRP A 144 -13.68 9.22 -16.98
C TRP A 144 -12.23 8.73 -17.14
N PHE A 145 -12.02 7.42 -17.37
CA PHE A 145 -10.67 6.86 -17.56
C PHE A 145 -9.99 7.41 -18.81
N LYS A 146 -10.70 7.61 -19.91
CA LYS A 146 -10.15 8.28 -21.10
C LYS A 146 -9.66 9.69 -20.78
N ASN A 147 -10.50 10.46 -20.13
CA ASN A 147 -10.17 11.83 -19.72
C ASN A 147 -9.02 11.85 -18.69
N TYR A 148 -9.00 10.92 -17.74
CA TYR A 148 -7.93 10.78 -16.75
C TYR A 148 -6.58 10.50 -17.42
N VAL A 149 -6.51 9.49 -18.29
CA VAL A 149 -5.28 9.15 -19.04
C VAL A 149 -4.77 10.35 -19.84
N THR A 150 -5.65 11.02 -20.59
CA THR A 150 -5.27 12.20 -21.38
C THR A 150 -4.74 13.33 -20.50
N ARG A 151 -5.41 13.66 -19.41
CA ARG A 151 -4.98 14.73 -18.46
C ARG A 151 -3.67 14.36 -17.77
N ARG A 152 -3.55 13.12 -17.29
CA ARG A 152 -2.42 12.67 -16.49
C ARG A 152 -1.16 12.48 -17.32
N TYR A 153 -1.30 11.98 -18.55
CA TYR A 153 -0.15 11.71 -19.43
C TYR A 153 0.13 12.83 -20.43
N GLY A 154 -0.79 13.79 -20.54
CA GLY A 154 -0.63 14.95 -21.41
C GLY A 154 -0.83 14.67 -22.90
N ALA A 155 -1.30 13.49 -23.24
CA ALA A 155 -1.63 13.10 -24.61
C ALA A 155 -2.65 11.95 -24.64
N ASP A 156 -3.47 11.91 -25.69
CA ASP A 156 -4.38 10.77 -25.92
C ASP A 156 -3.56 9.52 -26.22
N SER A 157 -3.99 8.38 -25.66
CA SER A 157 -3.35 7.08 -25.91
C SER A 157 -4.37 5.97 -25.73
N ASP A 158 -4.75 5.34 -26.83
CA ASP A 158 -5.69 4.21 -26.78
C ASP A 158 -5.09 3.01 -26.03
N SER A 159 -3.78 2.77 -26.18
CA SER A 159 -3.11 1.68 -25.46
C SER A 159 -3.04 1.95 -23.95
N ALA A 160 -2.75 3.19 -23.54
CA ALA A 160 -2.76 3.54 -22.11
C ALA A 160 -4.18 3.52 -21.51
N TYR A 161 -5.19 3.91 -22.28
CA TYR A 161 -6.58 3.75 -21.88
C TYR A 161 -6.95 2.27 -21.68
N GLN A 162 -6.65 1.40 -22.67
CA GLN A 162 -6.86 -0.05 -22.53
C GLN A 162 -6.10 -0.64 -21.34
N ALA A 163 -4.90 -0.15 -21.04
CA ALA A 163 -4.18 -0.54 -19.84
C ALA A 163 -4.95 -0.16 -18.58
N MET A 164 -5.52 1.05 -18.53
CA MET A 164 -6.32 1.51 -17.39
C MET A 164 -7.60 0.68 -17.19
N GLU A 165 -8.28 0.29 -18.28
CA GLU A 165 -9.42 -0.63 -18.21
C GLU A 165 -9.02 -1.98 -17.60
N ILE A 166 -7.87 -2.54 -17.99
CA ILE A 166 -7.35 -3.77 -17.43
C ILE A 166 -6.98 -3.59 -15.94
N LEU A 167 -6.38 -2.47 -15.57
CA LEU A 167 -6.07 -2.17 -14.16
C LEU A 167 -7.34 -2.05 -13.32
N HIS A 168 -8.39 -1.42 -13.86
CA HIS A 168 -9.70 -1.37 -13.22
C HIS A 168 -10.26 -2.79 -12.99
N ASP A 169 -10.27 -3.63 -14.04
CA ASP A 169 -10.82 -5.00 -13.97
C ASP A 169 -9.98 -5.97 -13.11
N THR A 170 -8.78 -5.59 -12.71
CA THR A 170 -7.86 -6.44 -11.96
C THR A 170 -7.56 -5.86 -10.58
N VAL A 171 -6.56 -4.99 -10.49
CA VAL A 171 -6.02 -4.51 -9.22
C VAL A 171 -6.90 -3.48 -8.51
N TYR A 172 -7.68 -2.70 -9.26
CA TYR A 172 -8.54 -1.64 -8.70
C TYR A 172 -9.98 -2.06 -8.45
N ASN A 173 -10.33 -3.28 -8.81
CA ASN A 173 -11.64 -3.88 -8.53
C ASN A 173 -11.54 -5.41 -8.42
N PRO A 174 -10.73 -5.93 -7.49
CA PRO A 174 -10.50 -7.37 -7.35
C PRO A 174 -11.82 -8.12 -7.09
N ALA A 175 -11.98 -9.27 -7.76
CA ALA A 175 -13.19 -10.07 -7.69
C ALA A 175 -13.45 -10.69 -6.30
N TYR A 176 -12.43 -10.78 -5.48
CA TYR A 176 -12.49 -11.37 -4.15
C TYR A 176 -12.21 -10.33 -3.07
N ASN A 177 -12.98 -10.45 -1.99
CA ASN A 177 -12.79 -9.63 -0.80
C ASN A 177 -11.52 -10.07 -0.09
N MET A 178 -10.38 -9.49 -0.47
CA MET A 178 -9.06 -9.89 -0.02
C MET A 178 -8.99 -10.05 1.50
N LYS A 179 -8.45 -11.17 1.93
CA LYS A 179 -8.11 -11.39 3.32
C LYS A 179 -6.91 -10.51 3.66
N GLY A 180 -7.06 -9.58 4.57
CA GLY A 180 -6.01 -8.66 4.97
C GLY A 180 -6.34 -7.20 4.69
N GLN A 181 -5.39 -6.34 4.99
CA GLN A 181 -5.52 -4.90 4.91
C GLN A 181 -4.73 -4.36 3.71
N GLY A 182 -5.40 -3.66 2.82
CA GLY A 182 -4.82 -3.00 1.66
C GLY A 182 -4.31 -3.96 0.57
N ALA A 183 -3.28 -3.52 -0.16
CA ALA A 183 -2.69 -4.26 -1.26
C ALA A 183 -2.10 -5.62 -0.85
N PRO A 184 -2.08 -6.62 -1.76
CA PRO A 184 -1.30 -7.83 -1.57
C PRO A 184 0.17 -7.49 -1.29
N GLU A 185 0.74 -8.15 -0.28
CA GLU A 185 2.14 -7.95 0.06
C GLU A 185 3.06 -8.76 -0.84
N SER A 186 4.15 -8.15 -1.29
CA SER A 186 5.17 -8.85 -2.06
C SER A 186 5.94 -9.84 -1.19
N VAL A 187 6.19 -11.04 -1.70
CA VAL A 187 7.08 -12.01 -1.04
C VAL A 187 8.51 -11.48 -0.91
N VAL A 188 8.91 -10.55 -1.75
CA VAL A 188 10.22 -9.88 -1.64
C VAL A 188 10.39 -9.21 -0.29
N ASN A 189 9.32 -8.60 0.24
CA ASN A 189 9.33 -7.87 1.50
C ASN A 189 9.21 -8.78 2.74
N ALA A 190 8.86 -10.04 2.53
CA ALA A 190 8.69 -10.98 3.64
C ALA A 190 10.04 -11.46 4.21
N ARG A 191 10.04 -11.87 5.47
CA ARG A 191 11.12 -12.73 5.97
C ARG A 191 11.12 -14.03 5.17
N PRO A 192 12.30 -14.51 4.71
CA PRO A 192 12.39 -15.66 3.84
C PRO A 192 11.82 -16.94 4.46
N GLY A 193 11.20 -17.75 3.61
CA GLY A 193 10.65 -19.04 3.98
C GLY A 193 10.21 -19.85 2.77
N LEU A 194 9.94 -21.14 2.98
CA LEU A 194 9.40 -22.02 1.93
C LEU A 194 7.92 -21.73 1.68
N ASP A 195 7.18 -21.31 2.73
CA ASP A 195 5.77 -20.93 2.65
C ASP A 195 5.62 -19.51 3.16
N ILE A 196 5.17 -18.62 2.29
CA ILE A 196 4.96 -17.19 2.62
C ILE A 196 3.51 -16.85 2.39
N GLY A 197 2.80 -16.56 3.47
CA GLY A 197 1.42 -16.12 3.45
C GLY A 197 1.26 -14.60 3.56
N ALA A 198 2.26 -13.93 4.13
CA ALA A 198 2.28 -12.47 4.34
C ALA A 198 3.71 -12.00 4.60
N ALA A 199 3.97 -10.71 4.42
CA ALA A 199 5.18 -10.04 4.90
C ALA A 199 4.99 -9.51 6.32
N SER A 200 3.78 -9.10 6.67
CA SER A 200 3.41 -8.56 7.98
C SER A 200 2.21 -9.30 8.59
N THR A 201 1.95 -9.04 9.88
CA THR A 201 0.85 -9.69 10.62
C THR A 201 -0.53 -9.37 10.03
N TRP A 202 -0.74 -8.17 9.54
CA TRP A 202 -2.04 -7.67 9.08
C TRP A 202 -2.22 -7.70 7.56
N GLY A 203 -1.18 -8.14 6.85
CA GLY A 203 -1.19 -8.27 5.40
C GLY A 203 -1.47 -9.68 4.93
N ASN A 204 -1.43 -9.87 3.63
CA ASN A 204 -1.37 -11.17 2.98
C ASN A 204 -0.70 -11.06 1.60
N ALA A 205 -0.13 -12.16 1.11
CA ALA A 205 0.50 -12.26 -0.21
C ALA A 205 -0.40 -12.93 -1.26
N VAL A 206 -1.71 -13.00 -1.02
CA VAL A 206 -2.65 -13.61 -1.96
C VAL A 206 -2.96 -12.62 -3.07
N VAL A 207 -2.64 -13.01 -4.30
CA VAL A 207 -3.02 -12.29 -5.52
C VAL A 207 -4.25 -12.98 -6.09
N ASP A 208 -5.38 -12.27 -6.14
CA ASP A 208 -6.69 -12.79 -6.51
C ASP A 208 -7.21 -12.23 -7.84
N TYR A 209 -6.34 -11.67 -8.64
CA TYR A 209 -6.60 -11.24 -10.01
C TYR A 209 -5.74 -12.02 -11.03
N ASP A 210 -6.10 -11.92 -12.30
CA ASP A 210 -5.34 -12.53 -13.40
C ASP A 210 -4.03 -11.78 -13.64
N LYS A 211 -2.90 -12.39 -13.22
CA LYS A 211 -1.55 -11.82 -13.37
C LYS A 211 -1.18 -11.56 -14.81
N LYS A 212 -1.65 -12.40 -15.77
CA LYS A 212 -1.37 -12.21 -17.20
C LYS A 212 -2.10 -10.99 -17.78
N LYS A 213 -3.28 -10.67 -17.27
CA LYS A 213 -3.94 -9.41 -17.62
C LYS A 213 -3.09 -8.22 -17.15
N LEU A 214 -2.55 -8.27 -15.93
CA LEU A 214 -1.68 -7.20 -15.44
C LEU A 214 -0.39 -7.07 -16.27
N GLU A 215 0.24 -8.19 -16.68
CA GLU A 215 1.37 -8.17 -17.62
C GLU A 215 0.96 -7.49 -18.92
N LYS A 216 -0.25 -7.78 -19.43
CA LYS A 216 -0.78 -7.12 -20.63
C LYS A 216 -0.99 -5.62 -20.47
N ALA A 217 -1.42 -5.16 -19.29
CA ALA A 217 -1.51 -3.73 -19.00
C ALA A 217 -0.13 -3.04 -19.05
N ALA A 218 0.91 -3.70 -18.51
CA ALA A 218 2.29 -3.20 -18.62
C ALA A 218 2.77 -3.12 -20.09
N GLU A 219 2.51 -4.15 -20.90
CA GLU A 219 2.84 -4.13 -22.34
C GLU A 219 2.14 -2.99 -23.08
N LEU A 220 0.86 -2.74 -22.78
CA LEU A 220 0.09 -1.66 -23.39
C LEU A 220 0.60 -0.28 -22.98
N LEU A 221 1.01 -0.09 -21.72
CA LEU A 221 1.68 1.15 -21.32
C LEU A 221 3.01 1.33 -22.06
N LEU A 222 3.82 0.27 -22.21
CA LEU A 222 5.08 0.32 -22.94
C LEU A 222 4.92 0.56 -24.45
N ALA A 223 3.78 0.18 -25.05
CA ALA A 223 3.54 0.34 -26.48
C ALA A 223 3.61 1.81 -26.95
N ASP A 224 3.17 2.75 -26.10
CA ASP A 224 3.21 4.19 -26.39
C ASP A 224 4.35 4.93 -25.62
N TYR A 225 5.38 4.21 -25.19
CA TYR A 225 6.48 4.77 -24.40
C TYR A 225 7.10 6.02 -25.04
N ASP A 226 7.42 5.97 -26.34
CA ASP A 226 8.06 7.10 -27.02
C ASP A 226 7.19 8.37 -27.05
N LYS A 227 5.88 8.20 -27.08
CA LYS A 227 4.91 9.28 -27.03
C LYS A 227 4.74 9.87 -25.64
N LEU A 228 4.80 9.03 -24.60
CA LEU A 228 4.41 9.37 -23.24
C LEU A 228 5.58 9.57 -22.26
N LYS A 229 6.79 9.14 -22.62
CA LYS A 229 7.98 9.11 -21.74
C LYS A 229 8.37 10.44 -21.08
N ASN A 230 7.92 11.58 -21.61
CA ASN A 230 8.18 12.89 -21.01
C ASN A 230 7.14 13.30 -19.95
N SER A 231 6.10 12.51 -19.76
CA SER A 231 5.09 12.75 -18.74
C SER A 231 5.49 12.11 -17.40
N ALA A 232 5.61 12.92 -16.37
CA ALA A 232 5.93 12.42 -15.02
C ALA A 232 4.84 11.47 -14.49
N GLY A 233 3.56 11.76 -14.78
CA GLY A 233 2.44 10.88 -14.41
C GLY A 233 2.53 9.50 -15.06
N TYR A 234 2.87 9.46 -16.34
CA TYR A 234 3.08 8.21 -17.06
C TYR A 234 4.27 7.40 -16.51
N GLN A 235 5.42 8.07 -16.30
CA GLN A 235 6.61 7.41 -15.76
C GLN A 235 6.33 6.79 -14.38
N TYR A 236 5.62 7.51 -13.52
CA TYR A 236 5.22 7.03 -12.21
C TYR A 236 4.32 5.79 -12.31
N ASP A 237 3.25 5.87 -13.11
CA ASP A 237 2.28 4.78 -13.24
C ASP A 237 2.92 3.54 -13.89
N LEU A 238 3.75 3.73 -14.92
CA LEU A 238 4.50 2.64 -15.55
C LEU A 238 5.43 1.94 -14.53
N ALA A 239 6.18 2.71 -13.76
CA ALA A 239 7.08 2.15 -12.73
C ALA A 239 6.30 1.35 -11.67
N ASN A 240 5.15 1.85 -11.22
CA ASN A 240 4.33 1.16 -10.23
C ASN A 240 3.68 -0.12 -10.79
N VAL A 241 3.22 -0.09 -12.06
CA VAL A 241 2.69 -1.30 -12.73
C VAL A 241 3.78 -2.35 -12.93
N LEU A 242 4.98 -1.95 -13.38
CA LEU A 242 6.12 -2.85 -13.56
C LEU A 242 6.59 -3.44 -12.21
N GLU A 243 6.63 -2.65 -11.14
CA GLU A 243 6.92 -3.13 -9.80
C GLU A 243 5.94 -4.23 -9.36
N GLN A 244 4.64 -4.05 -9.59
CA GLN A 244 3.62 -5.05 -9.26
C GLN A 244 3.76 -6.32 -10.11
N VAL A 245 4.06 -6.21 -11.40
CA VAL A 245 4.33 -7.37 -12.28
C VAL A 245 5.55 -8.15 -11.79
N LEU A 246 6.64 -7.46 -11.43
CA LEU A 246 7.85 -8.08 -10.88
C LEU A 246 7.58 -8.75 -9.53
N SER A 247 6.78 -8.15 -8.66
CA SER A 247 6.34 -8.73 -7.39
C SER A 247 5.56 -10.03 -7.58
N ASN A 248 4.63 -10.05 -8.55
CA ASN A 248 3.88 -11.25 -8.91
C ASN A 248 4.81 -12.35 -9.46
N THR A 249 5.78 -11.98 -10.29
CA THR A 249 6.79 -12.89 -10.85
C THR A 249 7.69 -13.44 -9.75
N ALA A 250 8.14 -12.60 -8.81
CA ALA A 250 8.92 -13.04 -7.65
C ALA A 250 8.19 -14.11 -6.85
N GLN A 251 6.87 -13.95 -6.62
CA GLN A 251 6.06 -14.94 -5.93
C GLN A 251 6.04 -16.29 -6.65
N GLU A 252 6.01 -16.31 -7.98
CA GLU A 252 6.05 -17.55 -8.76
C GLU A 252 7.42 -18.25 -8.66
N TYR A 253 8.50 -17.48 -8.74
CA TYR A 253 9.84 -18.03 -8.56
C TYR A 253 10.09 -18.52 -7.13
N GLN A 254 9.58 -17.82 -6.11
CA GLN A 254 9.65 -18.27 -4.73
C GLN A 254 8.95 -19.64 -4.54
N LYS A 255 7.76 -19.83 -5.11
CA LYS A 255 7.07 -21.12 -5.06
C LYS A 255 7.81 -22.24 -5.77
N LYS A 256 8.38 -21.98 -6.95
CA LYS A 256 9.20 -22.93 -7.68
C LYS A 256 10.48 -23.29 -6.91
N MET A 257 11.16 -22.28 -6.36
CA MET A 257 12.34 -22.46 -5.51
C MET A 257 12.04 -23.32 -4.28
N ALA A 258 10.89 -23.07 -3.60
CA ALA A 258 10.44 -23.88 -2.48
C ALA A 258 10.12 -25.33 -2.88
N ALA A 259 9.58 -25.56 -4.06
CA ALA A 259 9.33 -26.92 -4.59
C ALA A 259 10.64 -27.66 -4.89
N ALA A 260 11.60 -27.00 -5.53
CA ALA A 260 12.93 -27.58 -5.79
C ALA A 260 13.67 -27.94 -4.49
N PHE A 261 13.60 -27.08 -3.48
CA PHE A 261 14.15 -27.38 -2.15
C PHE A 261 13.53 -28.63 -1.54
N ARG A 262 12.19 -28.73 -1.56
CA ARG A 262 11.47 -29.88 -0.97
C ARG A 262 11.73 -31.20 -1.71
N SER A 263 12.03 -31.15 -3.00
CA SER A 263 12.42 -32.35 -3.78
C SER A 263 13.87 -32.72 -3.60
N GLY A 264 14.68 -31.90 -2.94
CA GLY A 264 16.13 -32.10 -2.78
C GLY A 264 16.94 -31.78 -4.04
N ASP A 265 16.34 -31.07 -5.01
CA ASP A 265 17.03 -30.70 -6.27
C ASP A 265 17.86 -29.42 -6.03
N ALA A 266 19.13 -29.61 -5.67
CA ALA A 266 20.05 -28.53 -5.34
C ALA A 266 20.42 -27.66 -6.56
N GLU A 267 20.48 -28.22 -7.76
CA GLU A 267 20.81 -27.51 -8.99
C GLU A 267 19.66 -26.60 -9.41
N GLU A 268 18.43 -27.13 -9.44
CA GLU A 268 17.22 -26.34 -9.76
C GLU A 268 16.98 -25.29 -8.68
N PHE A 269 17.15 -25.62 -7.39
CA PHE A 269 17.05 -24.63 -6.31
C PHE A 269 18.03 -23.47 -6.51
N SER A 270 19.28 -23.75 -6.85
CA SER A 270 20.28 -22.70 -7.10
C SER A 270 19.90 -21.83 -8.29
N THR A 271 19.51 -22.44 -9.40
CA THR A 271 19.09 -21.72 -10.62
C THR A 271 17.90 -20.80 -10.37
N LEU A 272 16.87 -21.30 -9.66
CA LEU A 272 15.67 -20.53 -9.34
C LEU A 272 15.95 -19.42 -8.31
N SER A 273 16.86 -19.67 -7.36
CA SER A 273 17.31 -18.66 -6.40
C SER A 273 18.01 -17.49 -7.09
N ASP A 274 18.88 -17.76 -8.04
CA ASP A 274 19.58 -16.71 -8.77
C ASP A 274 18.61 -15.87 -9.63
N LYS A 275 17.61 -16.51 -10.24
CA LYS A 275 16.53 -15.82 -10.95
C LYS A 275 15.68 -14.97 -10.01
N PHE A 276 15.32 -15.49 -8.84
CA PHE A 276 14.56 -14.76 -7.84
C PHE A 276 15.30 -13.50 -7.36
N LEU A 277 16.58 -13.61 -7.05
CA LEU A 277 17.43 -12.48 -6.67
C LEU A 277 17.56 -11.46 -7.82
N SER A 278 17.67 -11.93 -9.07
CA SER A 278 17.66 -11.03 -10.24
C SER A 278 16.36 -10.26 -10.39
N ILE A 279 15.21 -10.84 -10.04
CA ILE A 279 13.93 -10.13 -10.03
C ILE A 279 13.95 -9.03 -8.95
N ILE A 280 14.51 -9.28 -7.77
CA ILE A 280 14.67 -8.24 -6.73
C ILE A 280 15.53 -7.08 -7.25
N ASP A 281 16.62 -7.37 -7.99
CA ASP A 281 17.43 -6.33 -8.62
C ASP A 281 16.67 -5.52 -9.67
N MET A 282 15.75 -6.15 -10.41
CA MET A 282 14.88 -5.43 -11.33
C MET A 282 13.88 -4.53 -10.60
N VAL A 283 13.30 -4.98 -9.48
CA VAL A 283 12.44 -4.16 -8.62
C VAL A 283 13.21 -2.92 -8.13
N GLU A 284 14.44 -3.11 -7.61
CA GLU A 284 15.32 -2.03 -7.17
C GLU A 284 15.56 -0.99 -8.29
N LYS A 285 15.85 -1.44 -9.51
CA LYS A 285 16.09 -0.57 -10.66
C LYS A 285 14.83 0.18 -11.08
N VAL A 286 13.68 -0.49 -11.20
CA VAL A 286 12.42 0.13 -11.59
C VAL A 286 11.98 1.18 -10.59
N THR A 287 11.98 0.85 -9.30
CA THR A 287 11.60 1.80 -8.23
C THR A 287 12.60 2.93 -8.10
N GLY A 288 13.89 2.69 -8.41
CA GLY A 288 14.94 3.69 -8.47
C GLY A 288 14.73 4.80 -9.51
N THR A 289 13.80 4.62 -10.45
CA THR A 289 13.46 5.63 -11.47
C THR A 289 12.53 6.73 -10.96
N GLN A 290 11.90 6.55 -9.80
CA GLN A 290 10.91 7.47 -9.25
C GLN A 290 11.32 7.95 -7.86
N LYS A 291 11.36 9.27 -7.66
CA LYS A 291 11.78 9.88 -6.38
C LYS A 291 10.86 9.49 -5.20
N GLU A 292 9.59 9.21 -5.49
CA GLU A 292 8.58 8.75 -4.53
C GLU A 292 8.89 7.35 -4.00
N PHE A 293 9.63 6.55 -4.76
CA PHE A 293 10.00 5.17 -4.43
C PHE A 293 11.46 5.03 -4.00
N LEU A 294 12.08 6.10 -3.51
CA LEU A 294 13.44 6.09 -2.96
C LEU A 294 13.40 6.14 -1.43
N VAL A 295 14.07 5.19 -0.78
CA VAL A 295 14.27 5.25 0.68
C VAL A 295 15.05 6.51 1.09
N GLY A 296 15.91 6.99 0.21
CA GLY A 296 16.66 8.23 0.41
C GLY A 296 15.76 9.46 0.52
N THR A 297 14.69 9.56 -0.25
CA THR A 297 13.70 10.65 -0.13
C THR A 297 13.09 10.68 1.27
N TRP A 298 12.71 9.54 1.79
CA TRP A 298 12.12 9.38 3.13
C TRP A 298 13.11 9.74 4.26
N ILE A 299 14.29 9.12 4.26
CA ILE A 299 15.30 9.31 5.30
C ILE A 299 15.83 10.77 5.27
N ASN A 300 16.12 11.31 4.10
CA ASN A 300 16.62 12.69 3.97
C ASN A 300 15.54 13.71 4.36
N GLY A 301 14.26 13.41 4.14
CA GLY A 301 13.14 14.21 4.64
C GLY A 301 13.14 14.31 6.17
N ALA A 302 13.27 13.19 6.86
CA ALA A 302 13.36 13.16 8.32
C ALA A 302 14.61 13.90 8.84
N LYS A 303 15.78 13.70 8.22
CA LYS A 303 17.02 14.40 8.57
C LYS A 303 16.90 15.92 8.39
N LYS A 304 16.21 16.35 7.35
CA LYS A 304 15.95 17.78 7.10
C LYS A 304 15.11 18.42 8.20
N LEU A 305 14.12 17.70 8.73
CA LEU A 305 13.31 18.20 9.85
C LEU A 305 14.12 18.44 11.13
N ALA A 306 15.19 17.68 11.33
CA ALA A 306 16.07 17.79 12.50
C ALA A 306 17.38 18.55 12.23
N GLU A 307 17.57 19.17 11.06
CA GLU A 307 18.86 19.74 10.63
C GLU A 307 19.47 20.76 11.61
N ASN A 308 18.62 21.54 12.29
CA ASN A 308 19.02 22.56 13.24
C ASN A 308 18.95 22.09 14.72
N SER A 309 18.75 20.79 14.96
CA SER A 309 18.69 20.21 16.29
C SER A 309 20.05 19.72 16.79
N ASP A 310 20.12 19.30 18.05
CA ASP A 310 21.30 18.61 18.60
C ASP A 310 21.49 17.21 17.94
N ASP A 311 22.67 16.64 18.17
CA ASP A 311 23.03 15.37 17.51
C ASP A 311 22.15 14.20 17.95
N PHE A 312 21.72 14.15 19.20
CA PHE A 312 20.79 13.12 19.67
C PHE A 312 19.44 13.19 18.94
N THR A 313 18.89 14.39 18.78
CA THR A 313 17.64 14.62 18.06
C THR A 313 17.78 14.22 16.58
N LYS A 314 18.91 14.54 15.92
CA LYS A 314 19.19 14.13 14.54
C LYS A 314 19.21 12.61 14.38
N GLU A 315 19.93 11.92 15.27
CA GLU A 315 19.98 10.45 15.29
C GLU A 315 18.58 9.83 15.54
N LEU A 316 17.80 10.42 16.46
CA LEU A 316 16.45 9.94 16.76
C LEU A 316 15.50 10.08 15.57
N TYR A 317 15.57 11.18 14.81
CA TYR A 317 14.74 11.36 13.62
C TYR A 317 15.08 10.36 12.51
N GLU A 318 16.39 10.11 12.27
CA GLU A 318 16.80 9.09 11.30
C GLU A 318 16.39 7.68 11.76
N LEU A 319 16.61 7.33 13.03
CA LEU A 319 16.19 6.05 13.60
C LEU A 319 14.68 5.84 13.46
N ASN A 320 13.88 6.85 13.82
CA ASN A 320 12.42 6.77 13.70
C ASN A 320 11.98 6.55 12.25
N ALA A 321 12.57 7.27 11.30
CA ALA A 321 12.27 7.11 9.89
C ALA A 321 12.59 5.70 9.38
N ARG A 322 13.73 5.14 9.75
CA ARG A 322 14.15 3.79 9.36
C ARG A 322 13.32 2.71 10.04
N SER A 323 13.10 2.83 11.35
CA SER A 323 12.36 1.83 12.10
C SER A 323 10.88 1.77 11.71
N LEU A 324 10.24 2.90 11.40
CA LEU A 324 8.83 2.95 11.01
C LEU A 324 8.52 2.08 9.76
N ILE A 325 9.44 2.05 8.81
CA ILE A 325 9.27 1.28 7.55
C ILE A 325 9.86 -0.14 7.62
N THR A 326 10.35 -0.58 8.78
CA THR A 326 10.98 -1.89 8.99
C THR A 326 10.53 -2.55 10.28
N THR A 327 11.29 -2.39 11.37
CA THR A 327 11.04 -3.06 12.66
C THR A 327 9.91 -2.46 13.48
N TRP A 328 9.47 -1.26 13.19
CA TRP A 328 8.47 -0.46 13.90
C TRP A 328 8.85 -0.06 15.33
N GLY A 329 9.86 -0.66 15.94
CA GLY A 329 10.27 -0.34 17.30
C GLY A 329 11.29 -1.33 17.87
N SER A 330 11.37 -1.40 19.21
CA SER A 330 12.19 -2.37 19.92
C SER A 330 11.72 -3.81 19.70
N TYR A 331 12.57 -4.79 20.06
CA TYR A 331 12.24 -6.21 19.91
C TYR A 331 10.89 -6.58 20.52
N ASP A 332 10.64 -6.18 21.76
CA ASP A 332 9.40 -6.52 22.46
C ASP A 332 8.18 -5.90 21.79
N GLN A 333 8.27 -4.65 21.34
CA GLN A 333 7.20 -3.97 20.61
C GLN A 333 6.98 -4.58 19.22
N ALA A 334 8.05 -4.87 18.50
CA ALA A 334 8.00 -5.43 17.16
C ALA A 334 7.42 -6.85 17.16
N ILE A 335 7.83 -7.70 18.09
CA ILE A 335 7.36 -9.10 18.19
C ILE A 335 5.98 -9.18 18.84
N SER A 336 5.75 -8.54 19.98
CA SER A 336 4.47 -8.62 20.69
C SER A 336 3.36 -7.79 20.03
N GLY A 337 3.71 -6.65 19.43
CA GLY A 337 2.78 -5.79 18.72
C GLY A 337 2.46 -6.26 17.29
N GLY A 338 3.24 -7.19 16.75
CA GLY A 338 3.03 -7.73 15.40
C GLY A 338 3.22 -6.71 14.27
N LEU A 339 4.05 -5.67 14.50
CA LEU A 339 4.20 -4.55 13.54
C LEU A 339 5.49 -4.62 12.71
N ILE A 340 6.27 -5.70 12.83
CA ILE A 340 7.42 -5.91 11.94
C ILE A 340 6.93 -5.94 10.49
N ASP A 341 7.61 -5.17 9.63
CA ASP A 341 7.30 -5.03 8.21
C ASP A 341 5.84 -4.60 7.92
N TYR A 342 5.10 -4.05 8.89
CA TYR A 342 3.75 -3.54 8.67
C TYR A 342 3.73 -2.46 7.57
N SER A 343 4.68 -1.56 7.62
CA SER A 343 4.87 -0.50 6.63
C SER A 343 5.85 -0.90 5.52
N ASN A 344 5.88 -2.17 5.13
CA ASN A 344 6.79 -2.66 4.11
C ASN A 344 6.60 -1.96 2.77
N ARG A 345 7.69 -1.66 2.07
CA ARG A 345 7.72 -0.88 0.83
C ARG A 345 8.86 -1.30 -0.07
N GLN A 346 8.57 -1.53 -1.33
CA GLN A 346 9.59 -1.81 -2.32
C GLN A 346 10.23 -0.50 -2.82
N TRP A 347 10.90 0.20 -1.93
CA TRP A 347 11.67 1.38 -2.28
C TRP A 347 13.11 1.04 -2.63
N ALA A 348 13.64 1.67 -3.68
CA ALA A 348 15.05 1.54 -4.02
C ALA A 348 15.95 1.98 -2.85
N GLY A 349 16.99 1.18 -2.60
CA GLY A 349 17.84 1.24 -1.43
C GLY A 349 17.32 0.36 -0.28
N LEU A 350 16.03 0.38 0.03
CA LEU A 350 15.43 -0.52 1.03
C LEU A 350 15.31 -1.95 0.48
N THR A 351 14.88 -2.09 -0.77
CA THR A 351 14.74 -3.38 -1.44
C THR A 351 16.06 -4.13 -1.48
N ASN A 352 17.14 -3.45 -1.85
CA ASN A 352 18.46 -4.06 -1.93
C ASN A 352 19.08 -4.32 -0.55
N ASP A 353 19.14 -3.30 0.32
CA ASP A 353 19.95 -3.35 1.55
C ASP A 353 19.24 -4.05 2.72
N TYR A 354 17.91 -4.16 2.67
CA TYR A 354 17.12 -4.75 3.74
C TYR A 354 16.44 -6.06 3.31
N TYR A 355 15.61 -6.04 2.27
CA TYR A 355 14.87 -7.24 1.87
C TYR A 355 15.76 -8.27 1.15
N LYS A 356 16.55 -7.86 0.17
CA LYS A 356 17.44 -8.76 -0.57
C LYS A 356 18.47 -9.42 0.34
N MET A 357 19.05 -8.66 1.29
CA MET A 357 19.98 -9.19 2.29
C MET A 357 19.40 -10.38 3.07
N ARG A 358 18.11 -10.32 3.45
CA ARG A 358 17.43 -11.44 4.13
C ARG A 358 17.37 -12.67 3.22
N TRP A 359 16.99 -12.49 1.97
CA TRP A 359 16.87 -13.57 1.00
C TRP A 359 18.22 -14.19 0.67
N GLU A 360 19.27 -13.41 0.45
CA GLU A 360 20.64 -13.90 0.17
C GLU A 360 21.16 -14.77 1.32
N LYS A 361 20.98 -14.32 2.56
CA LYS A 361 21.37 -15.09 3.75
C LYS A 361 20.62 -16.42 3.83
N TRP A 362 19.31 -16.38 3.67
CA TRP A 362 18.47 -17.58 3.76
C TRP A 362 18.81 -18.57 2.63
N ILE A 363 18.91 -18.11 1.40
CA ILE A 363 19.27 -18.95 0.25
C ILE A 363 20.63 -19.60 0.46
N THR A 364 21.61 -18.86 0.97
CA THR A 364 22.94 -19.40 1.28
C THR A 364 22.85 -20.57 2.26
N GLU A 365 22.08 -20.43 3.33
CA GLU A 365 21.93 -21.52 4.30
C GLU A 365 21.13 -22.71 3.73
N ARG A 366 20.12 -22.46 2.89
CA ARG A 366 19.38 -23.55 2.20
C ARG A 366 20.25 -24.30 1.19
N LYS A 367 21.18 -23.62 0.50
CA LYS A 367 22.17 -24.30 -0.38
C LYS A 367 23.09 -25.22 0.42
N LYS A 368 23.57 -24.80 1.60
CA LYS A 368 24.37 -25.66 2.51
C LYS A 368 23.58 -26.88 2.99
N GLU A 369 22.34 -26.70 3.38
CA GLU A 369 21.46 -27.78 3.84
C GLU A 369 21.27 -28.82 2.76
N LEU A 370 21.00 -28.43 1.51
CA LEU A 370 20.89 -29.34 0.37
C LEU A 370 22.23 -30.06 0.04
N ALA A 371 23.35 -29.43 0.34
CA ALA A 371 24.69 -30.04 0.19
C ALA A 371 25.07 -30.98 1.35
N GLY A 372 24.24 -31.11 2.39
CA GLY A 372 24.54 -31.85 3.61
C GLY A 372 25.60 -31.22 4.51
N GLU A 373 25.84 -29.93 4.34
CA GLU A 373 26.74 -29.11 5.15
C GLU A 373 26.06 -28.56 6.41
N SER A 374 26.86 -28.06 7.35
CA SER A 374 26.34 -27.34 8.51
C SER A 374 25.72 -26.01 8.08
N TYR A 375 24.50 -25.77 8.50
CA TYR A 375 23.72 -24.57 8.13
C TYR A 375 23.06 -23.94 9.35
N THR A 376 22.63 -22.68 9.19
CA THR A 376 21.94 -21.90 10.20
C THR A 376 20.46 -21.78 9.89
N ASN A 377 19.61 -22.07 10.87
CA ASN A 377 18.20 -21.67 10.85
C ASN A 377 18.04 -20.41 11.68
N TYR A 378 17.83 -19.29 11.02
CA TYR A 378 17.63 -17.99 11.69
C TYR A 378 16.33 -17.99 12.49
N SER A 379 16.43 -17.68 13.80
CA SER A 379 15.29 -17.45 14.66
C SER A 379 14.64 -16.06 14.39
N ALA A 380 13.49 -15.83 14.97
CA ALA A 380 12.84 -14.50 14.90
C ALA A 380 13.74 -13.40 15.49
N GLN A 381 14.53 -13.74 16.53
CA GLN A 381 15.48 -12.81 17.13
C GLN A 381 16.68 -12.53 16.22
N ASP A 382 17.24 -13.57 15.58
CA ASP A 382 18.36 -13.38 14.64
C ASP A 382 17.99 -12.46 13.50
N TRP A 383 16.77 -12.64 12.95
CA TRP A 383 16.24 -11.72 11.93
C TRP A 383 16.10 -10.30 12.47
N PHE A 384 15.49 -10.14 13.64
CA PHE A 384 15.30 -8.81 14.24
C PHE A 384 16.63 -8.11 14.48
N GLU A 385 17.66 -8.80 14.96
CA GLU A 385 18.99 -8.19 15.19
C GLU A 385 19.61 -7.63 13.91
N MET A 386 19.49 -8.33 12.80
CA MET A 386 19.95 -7.85 11.49
C MET A 386 19.13 -6.68 10.99
N GLU A 387 17.81 -6.75 11.13
CA GLU A 387 16.85 -5.70 10.74
C GLU A 387 17.05 -4.43 11.59
N TRP A 388 17.23 -4.60 12.90
CA TRP A 388 17.49 -3.52 13.81
C TRP A 388 18.87 -2.87 13.60
N ALA A 389 19.85 -3.65 13.18
CA ALA A 389 21.16 -3.12 12.79
C ALA A 389 21.04 -2.19 11.57
N TRP A 390 20.20 -2.54 10.58
CA TRP A 390 19.89 -1.66 9.46
C TRP A 390 19.16 -0.39 9.92
N ALA A 391 18.16 -0.51 10.81
CA ALA A 391 17.41 0.64 11.31
C ALA A 391 18.30 1.63 12.09
N ARG A 392 19.30 1.13 12.82
CA ARG A 392 20.31 1.96 13.51
C ARG A 392 21.51 2.36 12.63
N GLY A 393 21.50 1.90 11.39
CA GLY A 393 22.59 2.20 10.45
C GLY A 393 22.60 3.66 10.02
N THR A 394 23.74 4.07 9.47
CA THR A 394 23.97 5.43 8.97
C THR A 394 24.27 5.45 7.46
N ASN A 395 23.92 4.37 6.75
CA ASN A 395 24.07 4.28 5.30
C ASN A 395 23.36 5.45 4.63
N LYS A 396 24.04 6.09 3.68
CA LYS A 396 23.47 7.20 2.92
C LYS A 396 22.78 6.68 1.68
N TYR A 397 21.59 7.18 1.43
CA TYR A 397 20.82 6.87 0.25
C TYR A 397 20.57 8.13 -0.58
N SER A 398 20.64 7.97 -1.92
CA SER A 398 20.31 9.07 -2.82
C SER A 398 18.83 9.44 -2.71
N GLY A 399 18.54 10.73 -2.69
CA GLY A 399 17.19 11.27 -2.90
C GLY A 399 16.95 11.68 -4.35
N THR A 400 17.86 11.31 -5.27
CA THR A 400 17.79 11.59 -6.71
C THR A 400 17.61 10.29 -7.45
N CYS A 401 16.61 10.21 -8.32
CA CYS A 401 16.33 9.02 -9.13
C CYS A 401 17.40 8.78 -10.21
N LEU A 402 17.52 7.51 -10.62
CA LEU A 402 18.52 7.04 -11.60
C LEU A 402 18.44 7.78 -12.94
N LEU A 403 17.25 8.16 -13.40
CA LEU A 403 17.04 8.87 -14.67
C LEU A 403 17.67 10.28 -14.72
N TYR A 404 18.05 10.84 -13.60
CA TYR A 404 18.70 12.16 -13.52
C TYR A 404 20.21 12.09 -13.27
N THR A 405 20.79 10.88 -13.24
CA THR A 405 22.23 10.69 -13.18
C THR A 405 22.77 10.42 -14.58
N SER A 406 23.93 11.01 -14.93
CA SER A 406 24.53 10.89 -16.27
C SER A 406 24.80 9.44 -16.72
N ASP A 407 24.93 8.53 -15.77
CA ASP A 407 25.22 7.10 -16.04
C ASP A 407 23.96 6.29 -16.38
N ALA A 408 22.77 6.74 -15.96
CA ALA A 408 21.51 6.04 -16.24
C ALA A 408 21.03 6.19 -17.70
N ALA A 409 21.48 7.24 -18.39
CA ALA A 409 21.15 7.45 -19.82
C ALA A 409 21.89 6.45 -20.73
N ASP A 410 23.02 5.90 -20.29
CA ASP A 410 23.82 4.93 -21.06
C ASP A 410 23.45 3.47 -20.73
N GLU A 411 22.98 3.16 -19.52
CA GLU A 411 22.51 1.80 -19.16
C GLU A 411 21.08 1.48 -19.64
N ALA A 412 20.28 2.50 -19.96
CA ALA A 412 18.91 2.32 -20.47
C ALA A 412 18.85 2.19 -22.02
N ARG A 413 20.01 2.21 -22.73
CA ARG A 413 20.18 1.94 -24.16
C ARG A 413 20.65 0.51 -24.35
#